data_ad57c12b93488984cb4774651ec36e98
#
_entry.id   ad57c12b93488984cb4774651ec36e98
#
_cell.length_a   1.000
_cell.length_b   1.000
_cell.length_c   1.000
_cell.angle_alpha   90.00
_cell.angle_beta   90.00
_cell.angle_gamma   90.00
#
_symmetry.space_group_name_H-M   'P 1'
#
loop_
_entity.id
_entity.type
_entity.pdbx_description
1 polymer ?
#
loop_
_entity_poly.entity_id
_entity_poly.type
_entity_poly.pdbx_seq_one_letter_code
_entity_poly.pdbx_strand_id
1 'polypeptide(L)'
;MRIDVLGVGFDNLTMTEAVSRGAALLEEPGCHYVVTPNPEIVEVCRENPAAMRAVNGADLVLPDGIGVIKGAAMLGTPLKEKTPGIEFAAGLMGKMAERGRSLYLLGAKPGVADLAAERLQKQYPGLKIAGTHDGYFKEDAPVVEAIRESGADCVFVCLGAPKQELWMVRNGPATGAHLLCGLGGSLDVFAGTVERAPKFWSDHGLEWFYRLCKEPKRIGRMMKLPLFLVHVRQEKGKRK
;
A
#
# COMPACT_ATOMS: atom_id res chain seq x y z
N MET A 1 -0.54 -16.10 -10.60
CA MET A 1 -1.58 -16.86 -9.84
C MET A 1 -1.68 -16.23 -8.46
N ARG A 2 -2.89 -15.88 -8.04
CA ARG A 2 -3.14 -15.32 -6.70
C ARG A 2 -3.39 -16.42 -5.69
N ILE A 3 -2.90 -16.21 -4.47
CA ILE A 3 -3.11 -17.07 -3.31
C ILE A 3 -4.21 -16.45 -2.44
N ASP A 4 -5.27 -17.20 -2.21
CA ASP A 4 -6.40 -16.75 -1.38
C ASP A 4 -6.08 -16.87 0.12
N VAL A 5 -6.24 -15.75 0.83
CA VAL A 5 -6.20 -15.69 2.29
C VAL A 5 -7.46 -14.97 2.79
N LEU A 6 -8.42 -15.72 3.26
CA LEU A 6 -9.71 -15.23 3.79
C LEU A 6 -10.49 -14.36 2.78
N GLY A 7 -10.49 -14.75 1.50
CA GLY A 7 -11.18 -14.06 0.42
C GLY A 7 -10.38 -12.96 -0.27
N VAL A 8 -9.20 -12.61 0.23
CA VAL A 8 -8.27 -11.69 -0.44
C VAL A 8 -7.26 -12.49 -1.24
N GLY A 9 -7.19 -12.23 -2.56
CA GLY A 9 -6.28 -12.89 -3.48
C GLY A 9 -4.95 -12.14 -3.59
N PHE A 10 -3.87 -12.68 -3.02
CA PHE A 10 -2.53 -12.09 -3.04
C PHE A 10 -1.69 -12.57 -4.22
N ASP A 11 -1.04 -11.66 -4.91
CA ASP A 11 -0.07 -12.01 -5.95
C ASP A 11 1.17 -12.65 -5.32
N ASN A 12 1.50 -13.87 -5.77
CA ASN A 12 2.60 -14.67 -5.22
C ASN A 12 3.93 -14.31 -5.91
N LEU A 13 4.45 -13.13 -5.57
CA LEU A 13 5.64 -12.53 -6.17
C LEU A 13 6.72 -12.28 -5.09
N THR A 14 7.98 -12.29 -5.51
CA THR A 14 9.08 -11.70 -4.73
C THR A 14 9.03 -10.17 -4.83
N MET A 15 9.76 -9.45 -3.96
CA MET A 15 9.85 -8.00 -4.02
C MET A 15 10.37 -7.52 -5.39
N THR A 16 11.38 -8.18 -5.92
CA THR A 16 11.94 -7.86 -7.24
C THR A 16 10.92 -8.04 -8.36
N GLU A 17 10.17 -9.15 -8.35
CA GLU A 17 9.09 -9.41 -9.30
C GLU A 17 7.96 -8.37 -9.17
N ALA A 18 7.59 -8.01 -7.94
CA ALA A 18 6.55 -7.02 -7.65
C ALA A 18 6.94 -5.61 -8.17
N VAL A 19 8.16 -5.17 -7.90
CA VAL A 19 8.68 -3.88 -8.39
C VAL A 19 8.74 -3.87 -9.92
N SER A 20 9.20 -4.96 -10.53
CA SER A 20 9.25 -5.09 -11.99
C SER A 20 7.85 -5.04 -12.61
N ARG A 21 6.86 -5.69 -11.99
CA ARG A 21 5.46 -5.64 -12.44
C ARG A 21 4.86 -4.25 -12.27
N GLY A 22 5.09 -3.58 -11.13
CA GLY A 22 4.65 -2.19 -10.90
C GLY A 22 5.25 -1.22 -11.93
N ALA A 23 6.53 -1.38 -12.26
CA ALA A 23 7.19 -0.59 -13.29
C ALA A 23 6.66 -0.88 -14.72
N ALA A 24 6.18 -2.10 -14.99
CA ALA A 24 5.53 -2.43 -16.26
C ALA A 24 4.14 -1.79 -16.37
N LEU A 25 3.36 -1.76 -15.28
CA LEU A 25 2.04 -1.11 -15.25
C LEU A 25 2.10 0.40 -15.58
N LEU A 26 3.22 1.06 -15.31
CA LEU A 26 3.42 2.47 -15.70
C LEU A 26 3.52 2.66 -17.22
N GLU A 27 3.82 1.61 -17.97
CA GLU A 27 3.97 1.66 -19.43
C GLU A 27 2.74 1.08 -20.15
N GLU A 28 1.85 0.42 -19.42
CA GLU A 28 0.62 -0.16 -19.98
C GLU A 28 -0.45 0.94 -20.14
N PRO A 29 -1.28 0.89 -21.20
CA PRO A 29 -2.35 1.85 -21.38
C PRO A 29 -3.43 1.67 -20.31
N GLY A 30 -3.98 2.79 -19.83
CA GLY A 30 -5.04 2.79 -18.84
C GLY A 30 -4.58 3.27 -17.48
N CYS A 31 -5.44 3.07 -16.50
CA CYS A 31 -5.18 3.43 -15.11
C CYS A 31 -5.18 2.15 -14.26
N HIS A 32 -4.04 1.81 -13.71
CA HIS A 32 -3.81 0.63 -12.90
C HIS A 32 -3.68 1.01 -11.42
N TYR A 33 -3.93 0.05 -10.53
CA TYR A 33 -3.66 0.33 -9.12
C TYR A 33 -3.11 -0.88 -8.36
N VAL A 34 -2.28 -0.57 -7.37
CA VAL A 34 -1.60 -1.50 -6.47
C VAL A 34 -2.12 -1.29 -5.06
N VAL A 35 -2.38 -2.39 -4.38
CA VAL A 35 -2.75 -2.39 -2.96
C VAL A 35 -1.81 -3.29 -2.15
N THR A 36 -1.62 -2.95 -0.88
CA THR A 36 -0.68 -3.66 0.00
C THR A 36 -1.38 -4.11 1.28
N PRO A 37 -2.37 -5.06 1.18
CA PRO A 37 -3.15 -5.43 2.33
C PRO A 37 -2.32 -6.23 3.35
N ASN A 38 -2.47 -5.81 4.61
CA ASN A 38 -1.97 -6.50 5.79
C ASN A 38 -3.14 -7.24 6.50
N PRO A 39 -2.92 -7.98 7.60
CA PRO A 39 -3.98 -8.67 8.33
C PRO A 39 -5.15 -7.78 8.76
N GLU A 40 -4.87 -6.51 9.13
CA GLU A 40 -5.91 -5.53 9.49
C GLU A 40 -6.83 -5.25 8.29
N ILE A 41 -6.24 -5.04 7.11
CA ILE A 41 -6.98 -4.73 5.88
C ILE A 41 -7.77 -5.97 5.43
N VAL A 42 -7.23 -7.18 5.56
CA VAL A 42 -7.98 -8.42 5.28
C VAL A 42 -9.23 -8.50 6.17
N GLU A 43 -9.13 -8.20 7.47
CA GLU A 43 -10.30 -8.18 8.34
C GLU A 43 -11.30 -7.07 7.96
N VAL A 44 -10.83 -5.90 7.56
CA VAL A 44 -11.71 -4.84 7.02
C VAL A 44 -12.43 -5.30 5.76
N CYS A 45 -11.76 -6.01 4.86
CA CYS A 45 -12.36 -6.57 3.64
C CYS A 45 -13.46 -7.59 3.96
N ARG A 46 -13.28 -8.43 4.98
CA ARG A 46 -14.28 -9.42 5.40
C ARG A 46 -15.55 -8.74 5.95
N GLU A 47 -15.41 -7.61 6.62
CA GLU A 47 -16.52 -6.82 7.18
C GLU A 47 -17.15 -5.89 6.15
N ASN A 48 -16.43 -5.54 5.06
CA ASN A 48 -16.84 -4.54 4.07
C ASN A 48 -16.71 -5.08 2.64
N PRO A 49 -17.83 -5.50 2.02
CA PRO A 49 -17.84 -6.03 0.65
C PRO A 49 -17.31 -5.06 -0.42
N ALA A 50 -17.45 -3.74 -0.20
CA ALA A 50 -16.92 -2.75 -1.16
C ALA A 50 -15.39 -2.70 -1.08
N ALA A 51 -14.82 -2.76 0.14
CA ALA A 51 -13.37 -2.85 0.34
C ALA A 51 -12.82 -4.16 -0.24
N MET A 52 -13.52 -5.29 -0.04
CA MET A 52 -13.13 -6.58 -0.62
C MET A 52 -13.06 -6.52 -2.15
N ARG A 53 -14.07 -5.92 -2.79
CA ARG A 53 -14.05 -5.74 -4.25
C ARG A 53 -12.94 -4.82 -4.70
N ALA A 54 -12.72 -3.70 -4.01
CA ALA A 54 -11.66 -2.76 -4.33
C ALA A 54 -10.26 -3.40 -4.21
N VAL A 55 -10.02 -4.19 -3.16
CA VAL A 55 -8.74 -4.88 -2.98
C VAL A 55 -8.55 -5.97 -4.03
N ASN A 56 -9.53 -6.83 -4.27
CA ASN A 56 -9.41 -7.93 -5.24
C ASN A 56 -9.41 -7.47 -6.69
N GLY A 57 -9.96 -6.29 -6.99
CA GLY A 57 -9.95 -5.67 -8.31
C GLY A 57 -8.62 -5.01 -8.68
N ALA A 58 -7.67 -4.88 -7.74
CA ALA A 58 -6.38 -4.28 -8.03
C ALA A 58 -5.57 -5.10 -9.04
N ASP A 59 -4.76 -4.43 -9.86
CA ASP A 59 -3.85 -5.07 -10.82
C ASP A 59 -2.72 -5.82 -10.12
N LEU A 60 -2.36 -5.36 -8.90
CA LEU A 60 -1.35 -5.98 -8.06
C LEU A 60 -1.76 -5.90 -6.58
N VAL A 61 -1.84 -7.07 -5.93
CA VAL A 61 -2.20 -7.21 -4.50
C VAL A 61 -1.02 -7.80 -3.75
N LEU A 62 -0.29 -6.98 -3.03
CA LEU A 62 0.97 -7.34 -2.39
C LEU A 62 0.78 -7.69 -0.91
N PRO A 63 1.31 -8.84 -0.42
CA PRO A 63 1.19 -9.23 0.98
C PRO A 63 2.07 -8.36 1.88
N ASP A 64 1.46 -7.46 2.65
CA ASP A 64 2.17 -6.64 3.62
C ASP A 64 2.07 -7.24 5.02
N GLY A 65 3.22 -7.51 5.58
CA GLY A 65 3.38 -8.01 6.94
C GLY A 65 3.38 -9.55 7.07
N ILE A 66 4.10 -9.97 8.10
CA ILE A 66 4.35 -11.40 8.41
C ILE A 66 3.07 -12.18 8.70
N GLY A 67 2.01 -11.51 9.17
CA GLY A 67 0.74 -12.16 9.49
C GLY A 67 0.08 -12.79 8.26
N VAL A 68 0.09 -12.10 7.11
CA VAL A 68 -0.45 -12.62 5.84
C VAL A 68 0.34 -13.85 5.38
N ILE A 69 1.68 -13.79 5.47
CA ILE A 69 2.56 -14.90 5.10
C ILE A 69 2.27 -16.15 5.97
N LYS A 70 2.17 -15.95 7.29
CA LYS A 70 1.81 -17.04 8.22
C LYS A 70 0.41 -17.57 7.93
N GLY A 71 -0.55 -16.70 7.64
CA GLY A 71 -1.92 -17.10 7.28
C GLY A 71 -1.96 -17.98 6.04
N ALA A 72 -1.30 -17.58 4.96
CA ALA A 72 -1.18 -18.34 3.72
C ALA A 72 -0.55 -19.72 3.94
N ALA A 73 0.56 -19.79 4.70
CA ALA A 73 1.22 -21.04 5.05
C ALA A 73 0.30 -21.97 5.89
N MET A 74 -0.45 -21.42 6.84
CA MET A 74 -1.40 -22.19 7.64
C MET A 74 -2.56 -22.77 6.80
N LEU A 75 -2.96 -22.09 5.73
CA LEU A 75 -3.98 -22.55 4.77
C LEU A 75 -3.44 -23.59 3.75
N GLY A 76 -2.12 -23.88 3.78
CA GLY A 76 -1.47 -24.84 2.90
C GLY A 76 -1.04 -24.28 1.53
N THR A 77 -1.15 -22.97 1.34
CA THR A 77 -0.78 -22.26 0.10
C THR A 77 0.21 -21.11 0.40
N PRO A 78 1.49 -21.44 0.70
CA PRO A 78 2.46 -20.44 1.13
C PRO A 78 2.75 -19.38 0.05
N LEU A 79 2.87 -18.13 0.48
CA LEU A 79 3.39 -17.03 -0.33
C LEU A 79 4.92 -17.04 -0.32
N LYS A 80 5.56 -16.60 -1.41
CA LYS A 80 7.03 -16.57 -1.57
C LYS A 80 7.70 -15.74 -0.46
N GLU A 81 7.23 -14.49 -0.28
CA GLU A 81 7.76 -13.57 0.73
C GLU A 81 6.76 -12.45 1.06
N LYS A 82 7.03 -11.71 2.12
CA LYS A 82 6.33 -10.44 2.38
C LYS A 82 6.82 -9.37 1.43
N THR A 83 5.91 -8.54 0.92
CA THR A 83 6.22 -7.39 0.06
C THR A 83 5.64 -6.11 0.66
N PRO A 84 6.32 -5.54 1.70
CA PRO A 84 5.83 -4.34 2.36
C PRO A 84 5.68 -3.17 1.39
N GLY A 85 4.55 -2.45 1.49
CA GLY A 85 4.24 -1.35 0.58
C GLY A 85 5.31 -0.28 0.52
N ILE A 86 5.95 0.03 1.65
CA ILE A 86 7.03 1.03 1.70
C ILE A 86 8.30 0.58 0.95
N GLU A 87 8.63 -0.72 0.97
CA GLU A 87 9.79 -1.27 0.24
C GLU A 87 9.48 -1.37 -1.25
N PHE A 88 8.26 -1.78 -1.59
CA PHE A 88 7.77 -1.75 -2.97
C PHE A 88 7.84 -0.32 -3.53
N ALA A 89 7.33 0.69 -2.80
CA ALA A 89 7.37 2.09 -3.20
C ALA A 89 8.79 2.59 -3.41
N ALA A 90 9.73 2.22 -2.52
CA ALA A 90 11.15 2.58 -2.66
C ALA A 90 11.77 1.99 -3.93
N GLY A 91 11.52 0.72 -4.21
CA GLY A 91 11.98 0.07 -5.44
C GLY A 91 11.35 0.67 -6.70
N LEU A 92 10.05 0.96 -6.66
CA LEU A 92 9.34 1.60 -7.77
C LEU A 92 9.87 3.01 -8.06
N MET A 93 10.11 3.83 -7.02
CA MET A 93 10.71 5.17 -7.18
C MET A 93 12.09 5.11 -7.83
N GLY A 94 12.92 4.10 -7.49
CA GLY A 94 14.19 3.88 -8.19
C GLY A 94 14.00 3.67 -9.69
N LYS A 95 13.05 2.83 -10.08
CA LYS A 95 12.71 2.58 -11.50
C LYS A 95 12.12 3.82 -12.19
N MET A 96 11.32 4.58 -11.48
CA MET A 96 10.75 5.84 -11.99
C MET A 96 11.84 6.89 -12.23
N ALA A 97 12.79 7.03 -11.29
CA ALA A 97 13.92 7.96 -11.43
C ALA A 97 14.79 7.60 -12.64
N GLU A 98 15.11 6.31 -12.86
CA GLU A 98 15.84 5.81 -14.02
C GLU A 98 15.16 6.18 -15.35
N ARG A 99 13.82 6.25 -15.38
CA ARG A 99 13.00 6.50 -16.57
C ARG A 99 12.49 7.93 -16.69
N GLY A 100 12.82 8.80 -15.74
CA GLY A 100 12.36 10.19 -15.70
C GLY A 100 10.85 10.35 -15.53
N ARG A 101 10.19 9.33 -14.91
CA ARG A 101 8.76 9.34 -14.61
C ARG A 101 8.44 10.24 -13.43
N SER A 102 7.21 10.74 -13.39
CA SER A 102 6.74 11.70 -12.41
C SER A 102 5.81 11.08 -11.36
N LEU A 103 5.90 11.57 -10.13
CA LEU A 103 5.19 11.08 -8.96
C LEU A 103 4.38 12.20 -8.29
N TYR A 104 3.12 11.93 -7.99
CA TYR A 104 2.28 12.77 -7.14
C TYR A 104 2.11 12.11 -5.76
N LEU A 105 2.20 12.90 -4.69
CA LEU A 105 2.05 12.42 -3.32
C LEU A 105 0.72 12.90 -2.74
N LEU A 106 -0.21 11.98 -2.49
CA LEU A 106 -1.53 12.28 -1.94
C LEU A 106 -1.71 11.64 -0.57
N GLY A 107 -1.90 12.44 0.46
CA GLY A 107 -2.26 11.93 1.78
C GLY A 107 -1.46 12.50 2.93
N ALA A 108 -1.54 11.82 4.08
CA ALA A 108 -0.98 12.24 5.36
C ALA A 108 -1.55 13.58 5.87
N LYS A 109 -0.95 14.14 6.91
CA LYS A 109 -1.34 15.46 7.46
C LYS A 109 -0.81 16.60 6.59
N PRO A 110 -1.42 17.80 6.67
CA PRO A 110 -0.89 18.99 5.98
C PRO A 110 0.62 19.17 6.21
N GLY A 111 1.37 19.44 5.12
CA GLY A 111 2.81 19.64 5.12
C GLY A 111 3.65 18.35 5.12
N VAL A 112 3.09 17.19 5.43
CA VAL A 112 3.84 15.92 5.45
C VAL A 112 4.19 15.46 4.04
N ALA A 113 3.28 15.59 3.08
CA ALA A 113 3.54 15.23 1.70
C ALA A 113 4.64 16.11 1.09
N ASP A 114 4.65 17.40 1.41
CA ASP A 114 5.68 18.35 0.95
C ASP A 114 7.08 17.97 1.50
N LEU A 115 7.15 17.70 2.81
CA LEU A 115 8.40 17.25 3.43
C LEU A 115 8.88 15.91 2.88
N ALA A 116 7.96 14.97 2.59
CA ALA A 116 8.28 13.72 1.90
C ALA A 116 8.86 13.99 0.51
N ALA A 117 8.24 14.89 -0.28
CA ALA A 117 8.69 15.27 -1.61
C ALA A 117 10.13 15.79 -1.60
N GLU A 118 10.45 16.73 -0.70
CA GLU A 118 11.81 17.29 -0.56
C GLU A 118 12.85 16.20 -0.27
N ARG A 119 12.54 15.25 0.62
CA ARG A 119 13.45 14.16 0.99
C ARG A 119 13.61 13.14 -0.14
N LEU A 120 12.52 12.79 -0.80
CA LEU A 120 12.53 11.82 -1.90
C LEU A 120 13.30 12.35 -3.11
N GLN A 121 13.18 13.64 -3.46
CA GLN A 121 13.99 14.25 -4.53
C GLN A 121 15.48 14.20 -4.22
N LYS A 122 15.89 14.37 -2.95
CA LYS A 122 17.29 14.24 -2.54
C LYS A 122 17.76 12.78 -2.59
N GLN A 123 16.90 11.82 -2.21
CA GLN A 123 17.23 10.40 -2.14
C GLN A 123 17.24 9.73 -3.53
N TYR A 124 16.39 10.17 -4.44
CA TYR A 124 16.24 9.64 -5.80
C TYR A 124 16.48 10.74 -6.83
N PRO A 125 17.76 11.09 -7.13
CA PRO A 125 18.06 12.05 -8.19
C PRO A 125 17.47 11.57 -9.53
N GLY A 126 16.70 12.43 -10.18
CA GLY A 126 15.96 12.08 -11.41
C GLY A 126 14.47 11.74 -11.22
N LEU A 127 14.02 11.49 -10.00
CA LEU A 127 12.59 11.38 -9.70
C LEU A 127 11.93 12.75 -9.77
N LYS A 128 10.93 12.90 -10.64
CA LYS A 128 10.16 14.13 -10.76
C LYS A 128 8.97 14.08 -9.80
N ILE A 129 8.91 15.00 -8.84
CA ILE A 129 7.68 15.19 -8.04
C ILE A 129 6.79 16.18 -8.80
N ALA A 130 5.65 15.68 -9.27
CA ALA A 130 4.68 16.46 -10.04
C ALA A 130 3.77 17.32 -9.16
N GLY A 131 3.58 16.91 -7.89
CA GLY A 131 2.81 17.67 -6.93
C GLY A 131 2.56 16.89 -5.64
N THR A 132 1.93 17.57 -4.69
CA THR A 132 1.59 17.04 -3.38
C THR A 132 0.19 17.51 -2.99
N HIS A 133 -0.52 16.71 -2.16
CA HIS A 133 -1.76 17.14 -1.52
C HIS A 133 -1.92 16.36 -0.20
N ASP A 134 -2.39 17.00 0.85
CA ASP A 134 -2.68 16.30 2.10
C ASP A 134 -3.95 15.42 2.00
N GLY A 135 -4.20 14.59 3.03
CA GLY A 135 -5.31 13.64 3.07
C GLY A 135 -6.60 14.16 3.70
N TYR A 136 -6.68 15.47 4.04
CA TYR A 136 -7.76 16.09 4.81
C TYR A 136 -8.73 16.93 3.96
N PHE A 137 -8.88 16.59 2.71
CA PHE A 137 -9.85 17.22 1.81
C PHE A 137 -11.28 16.71 2.05
N LYS A 138 -12.27 17.56 1.74
CA LYS A 138 -13.70 17.25 1.86
C LYS A 138 -14.29 16.77 0.54
N GLU A 139 -13.79 17.27 -0.56
CA GLU A 139 -14.27 17.00 -1.91
C GLU A 139 -13.17 16.35 -2.74
N ASP A 140 -13.50 15.27 -3.46
CA ASP A 140 -12.53 14.56 -4.30
C ASP A 140 -12.18 15.35 -5.57
N ALA A 141 -13.16 16.07 -6.15
CA ALA A 141 -13.01 16.68 -7.47
C ALA A 141 -11.84 17.66 -7.61
N PRO A 142 -11.59 18.60 -6.68
CA PRO A 142 -10.45 19.50 -6.78
C PRO A 142 -9.10 18.76 -6.71
N VAL A 143 -9.03 17.69 -5.92
CA VAL A 143 -7.81 16.88 -5.77
C VAL A 143 -7.54 16.08 -7.03
N VAL A 144 -8.58 15.48 -7.62
CA VAL A 144 -8.49 14.74 -8.89
C VAL A 144 -8.03 15.66 -10.01
N GLU A 145 -8.58 16.87 -10.08
CA GLU A 145 -8.20 17.89 -11.08
C GLU A 145 -6.74 18.31 -10.92
N ALA A 146 -6.29 18.59 -9.69
CA ALA A 146 -4.90 18.95 -9.42
C ALA A 146 -3.92 17.84 -9.84
N ILE A 147 -4.28 16.56 -9.60
CA ILE A 147 -3.47 15.42 -10.05
C ILE A 147 -3.45 15.36 -11.58
N ARG A 148 -4.60 15.52 -12.24
CA ARG A 148 -4.72 15.49 -13.69
C ARG A 148 -3.90 16.61 -14.35
N GLU A 149 -4.00 17.83 -13.84
CA GLU A 149 -3.25 18.99 -14.34
C GLU A 149 -1.74 18.85 -14.13
N SER A 150 -1.32 18.13 -13.08
CA SER A 150 0.10 17.88 -12.81
C SER A 150 0.76 16.97 -13.85
N GLY A 151 -0.02 16.17 -14.60
CA GLY A 151 0.48 15.20 -15.55
C GLY A 151 1.32 14.08 -14.91
N ALA A 152 1.05 13.74 -13.66
CA ALA A 152 1.78 12.70 -12.94
C ALA A 152 1.58 11.31 -13.56
N ASP A 153 2.67 10.57 -13.78
CA ASP A 153 2.62 9.19 -14.25
C ASP A 153 2.13 8.23 -13.15
N CYS A 154 2.50 8.51 -11.89
CA CYS A 154 2.17 7.70 -10.73
C CYS A 154 1.62 8.56 -9.57
N VAL A 155 0.68 7.98 -8.79
CA VAL A 155 0.18 8.61 -7.56
C VAL A 155 0.37 7.68 -6.38
N PHE A 156 1.07 8.12 -5.35
CA PHE A 156 1.09 7.43 -4.06
C PHE A 156 -0.08 7.92 -3.22
N VAL A 157 -1.03 7.02 -2.93
CA VAL A 157 -2.26 7.31 -2.21
C VAL A 157 -2.12 6.84 -0.77
N CYS A 158 -2.03 7.78 0.17
CA CYS A 158 -1.76 7.55 1.59
C CYS A 158 -2.90 8.08 2.47
N LEU A 159 -4.15 7.65 2.16
CA LEU A 159 -5.36 8.07 2.86
C LEU A 159 -5.79 7.09 3.97
N GLY A 160 -5.07 5.95 4.08
CA GLY A 160 -5.41 4.84 4.97
C GLY A 160 -6.55 3.97 4.43
N ALA A 161 -6.52 2.67 4.84
CA ALA A 161 -7.52 1.70 4.44
C ALA A 161 -8.81 1.83 5.28
N PRO A 162 -10.00 1.59 4.71
CA PRO A 162 -10.26 1.27 3.30
C PRO A 162 -10.46 2.53 2.40
N LYS A 163 -10.26 3.75 2.95
CA LYS A 163 -10.51 5.00 2.22
C LYS A 163 -9.68 5.07 0.94
N GLN A 164 -8.39 4.72 0.99
CA GLN A 164 -7.50 4.80 -0.15
C GLN A 164 -7.88 3.83 -1.27
N GLU A 165 -8.25 2.58 -0.96
CA GLU A 165 -8.64 1.59 -1.96
C GLU A 165 -9.95 2.02 -2.66
N LEU A 166 -10.93 2.49 -1.90
CA LEU A 166 -12.19 2.98 -2.43
C LEU A 166 -12.00 4.27 -3.26
N TRP A 167 -11.09 5.15 -2.83
CA TRP A 167 -10.76 6.38 -3.55
C TRP A 167 -10.08 6.08 -4.89
N MET A 168 -9.11 5.16 -4.92
CA MET A 168 -8.42 4.76 -6.16
C MET A 168 -9.39 4.17 -7.19
N VAL A 169 -10.30 3.29 -6.77
CA VAL A 169 -11.31 2.70 -7.66
C VAL A 169 -12.25 3.77 -8.23
N ARG A 170 -12.68 4.71 -7.38
CA ARG A 170 -13.64 5.75 -7.78
C ARG A 170 -13.03 6.82 -8.69
N ASN A 171 -11.84 7.27 -8.33
CA ASN A 171 -11.26 8.49 -8.87
C ASN A 171 -10.05 8.24 -9.77
N GLY A 172 -9.41 7.07 -9.67
CA GLY A 172 -8.17 6.76 -10.39
C GLY A 172 -8.23 7.08 -11.89
N PRO A 173 -9.20 6.58 -12.64
CA PRO A 173 -9.28 6.85 -14.08
C PRO A 173 -9.38 8.34 -14.43
N ALA A 174 -9.97 9.17 -13.56
CA ALA A 174 -10.13 10.60 -13.79
C ALA A 174 -8.86 11.42 -13.51
N THR A 175 -7.88 10.83 -12.79
CA THR A 175 -6.60 11.50 -12.50
C THR A 175 -5.67 11.59 -13.71
N GLY A 176 -5.89 10.75 -14.74
CA GLY A 176 -4.99 10.64 -15.88
C GLY A 176 -3.66 9.91 -15.58
N ALA A 177 -3.40 9.52 -14.35
CA ALA A 177 -2.21 8.77 -13.99
C ALA A 177 -2.29 7.30 -14.46
N HIS A 178 -1.15 6.72 -14.84
CA HIS A 178 -1.04 5.32 -15.25
C HIS A 178 -1.11 4.35 -14.07
N LEU A 179 -0.57 4.75 -12.91
CA LEU A 179 -0.48 3.89 -11.74
C LEU A 179 -0.81 4.62 -10.45
N LEU A 180 -1.69 4.03 -9.64
CA LEU A 180 -1.97 4.47 -8.28
C LEU A 180 -1.49 3.41 -7.28
N CYS A 181 -0.82 3.79 -6.20
CA CYS A 181 -0.35 2.86 -5.17
C CYS A 181 -0.92 3.23 -3.81
N GLY A 182 -1.73 2.34 -3.22
CA GLY A 182 -2.27 2.48 -1.87
C GLY A 182 -1.22 2.07 -0.83
N LEU A 183 -0.61 3.05 -0.15
CA LEU A 183 0.58 2.86 0.68
C LEU A 183 0.38 3.23 2.17
N GLY A 184 -0.85 3.57 2.58
CA GLY A 184 -1.17 3.86 3.97
C GLY A 184 -0.32 4.98 4.57
N GLY A 185 0.36 4.70 5.68
CA GLY A 185 1.19 5.67 6.40
C GLY A 185 2.63 5.81 5.88
N SER A 186 2.92 5.45 4.62
CA SER A 186 4.29 5.50 4.09
C SER A 186 4.82 6.92 3.93
N LEU A 187 3.94 7.91 3.65
CA LEU A 187 4.36 9.32 3.56
C LEU A 187 4.93 9.84 4.88
N ASP A 188 4.38 9.45 6.02
CA ASP A 188 4.92 9.84 7.33
C ASP A 188 6.35 9.32 7.54
N VAL A 189 6.64 8.12 7.02
CA VAL A 189 7.99 7.54 7.07
C VAL A 189 8.93 8.24 6.09
N PHE A 190 8.51 8.49 4.85
CA PHE A 190 9.30 9.20 3.85
C PHE A 190 9.60 10.64 4.28
N ALA A 191 8.64 11.31 4.92
CA ALA A 191 8.83 12.61 5.53
C ALA A 191 9.73 12.56 6.78
N GLY A 192 9.96 11.35 7.36
CA GLY A 192 10.69 11.17 8.62
C GLY A 192 9.97 11.73 9.84
N THR A 193 8.67 11.97 9.76
CA THR A 193 7.82 12.33 10.90
C THR A 193 7.50 11.12 11.78
N VAL A 194 7.59 9.92 11.20
CA VAL A 194 7.48 8.64 11.88
C VAL A 194 8.72 7.79 11.58
N GLU A 195 9.37 7.31 12.63
CA GLU A 195 10.49 6.39 12.50
C GLU A 195 10.00 5.01 12.09
N ARG A 196 10.67 4.41 11.12
CA ARG A 196 10.48 2.99 10.80
C ARG A 196 10.98 2.14 11.98
N ALA A 197 10.32 1.01 12.22
CA ALA A 197 10.81 0.05 13.21
C ALA A 197 12.25 -0.35 12.87
N PRO A 198 13.17 -0.38 13.85
CA PRO A 198 14.53 -0.86 13.64
C PRO A 198 14.54 -2.24 13.00
N LYS A 199 15.60 -2.54 12.22
CA LYS A 199 15.72 -3.78 11.45
C LYS A 199 15.45 -5.03 12.28
N PHE A 200 15.92 -5.07 13.54
CA PHE A 200 15.65 -6.15 14.48
C PHE A 200 14.15 -6.48 14.60
N TRP A 201 13.29 -5.48 14.80
CA TRP A 201 11.85 -5.69 14.93
C TRP A 201 11.19 -6.14 13.62
N SER A 202 11.69 -5.61 12.50
CA SER A 202 11.20 -5.96 11.16
C SER A 202 11.56 -7.40 10.79
N ASP A 203 12.81 -7.81 11.06
CA ASP A 203 13.34 -9.15 10.75
C ASP A 203 12.65 -10.25 11.60
N HIS A 204 12.26 -9.91 12.84
CA HIS A 204 11.53 -10.85 13.72
C HIS A 204 9.99 -10.78 13.57
N GLY A 205 9.50 -9.95 12.65
CA GLY A 205 8.06 -9.79 12.42
C GLY A 205 7.31 -9.09 13.57
N LEU A 206 8.02 -8.31 14.38
CA LEU A 206 7.52 -7.56 15.53
C LEU A 206 7.33 -6.07 15.25
N GLU A 207 7.36 -5.65 13.99
CA GLU A 207 7.16 -4.25 13.57
C GLU A 207 5.83 -3.69 14.11
N TRP A 208 4.78 -4.50 14.08
CA TRP A 208 3.47 -4.12 14.62
C TRP A 208 3.52 -3.79 16.12
N PHE A 209 4.30 -4.54 16.90
CA PHE A 209 4.45 -4.33 18.34
C PHE A 209 5.26 -3.05 18.64
N TYR A 210 6.35 -2.82 17.88
CA TYR A 210 7.11 -1.56 17.96
C TYR A 210 6.21 -0.35 17.70
N ARG A 211 5.40 -0.41 16.64
CA ARG A 211 4.44 0.66 16.30
C ARG A 211 3.38 0.84 17.39
N LEU A 212 2.92 -0.23 18.03
CA LEU A 212 1.99 -0.14 19.17
C LEU A 212 2.61 0.57 20.37
N CYS A 213 3.87 0.26 20.69
CA CYS A 213 4.59 0.92 21.78
C CYS A 213 4.78 2.43 21.53
N LYS A 214 5.03 2.83 20.28
CA LYS A 214 5.15 4.23 19.88
C LYS A 214 3.80 4.98 19.81
N GLU A 215 2.74 4.28 19.40
CA GLU A 215 1.40 4.83 19.20
C GLU A 215 0.33 3.95 19.89
N PRO A 216 0.12 4.03 21.21
CA PRO A 216 -0.86 3.19 21.93
C PRO A 216 -2.30 3.31 21.41
N LYS A 217 -2.66 4.44 20.81
CA LYS A 217 -3.97 4.65 20.18
C LYS A 217 -4.30 3.66 19.07
N ARG A 218 -3.29 2.95 18.54
CA ARG A 218 -3.46 1.90 17.50
C ARG A 218 -3.92 0.55 18.05
N ILE A 219 -4.15 0.41 19.39
CA ILE A 219 -4.52 -0.88 19.99
C ILE A 219 -5.75 -1.50 19.33
N GLY A 220 -6.77 -0.71 19.00
CA GLY A 220 -7.97 -1.20 18.31
C GLY A 220 -7.69 -1.83 16.94
N ARG A 221 -6.69 -1.31 16.21
CA ARG A 221 -6.23 -1.89 14.93
C ARG A 221 -5.41 -3.14 15.15
N MET A 222 -4.55 -3.15 16.18
CA MET A 222 -3.68 -4.28 16.50
C MET A 222 -4.47 -5.51 16.97
N MET A 223 -5.64 -5.33 17.59
CA MET A 223 -6.55 -6.43 17.96
C MET A 223 -7.08 -7.22 16.75
N LYS A 224 -7.03 -6.66 15.54
CA LYS A 224 -7.38 -7.38 14.32
C LYS A 224 -6.35 -8.47 13.95
N LEU A 225 -5.11 -8.39 14.41
CA LEU A 225 -4.09 -9.41 14.12
C LEU A 225 -4.37 -10.77 14.79
N PRO A 226 -4.63 -10.87 16.10
CA PRO A 226 -5.07 -12.14 16.70
C PRO A 226 -6.38 -12.64 16.10
N LEU A 227 -7.34 -11.75 15.82
CA LEU A 227 -8.61 -12.10 15.18
C LEU A 227 -8.40 -12.74 13.79
N PHE A 228 -7.53 -12.16 12.98
CA PHE A 228 -7.12 -12.70 11.69
C PHE A 228 -6.60 -14.16 11.83
N LEU A 229 -5.71 -14.42 12.80
CA LEU A 229 -5.17 -15.76 13.00
C LEU A 229 -6.25 -16.77 13.45
N VAL A 230 -7.22 -16.34 14.24
CA VAL A 230 -8.39 -17.17 14.60
C VAL A 230 -9.20 -17.52 13.36
N HIS A 231 -9.50 -16.53 12.50
CA HIS A 231 -10.25 -16.76 11.26
C HIS A 231 -9.50 -17.68 10.28
N VAL A 232 -8.19 -17.52 10.16
CA VAL A 232 -7.35 -18.42 9.35
C VAL A 232 -7.43 -19.87 9.85
N ARG A 233 -7.40 -20.10 11.19
CA ARG A 233 -7.56 -21.43 11.77
C ARG A 233 -8.94 -22.03 11.49
N GLN A 234 -10.00 -21.25 11.62
CA GLN A 234 -11.37 -21.68 11.31
C GLN A 234 -11.51 -22.06 9.83
N GLU A 235 -10.96 -21.23 8.93
CA GLU A 235 -11.00 -21.49 7.49
C GLU A 235 -10.22 -22.76 7.11
N LYS A 236 -9.05 -22.98 7.72
CA LYS A 236 -8.29 -24.23 7.56
C LYS A 236 -9.10 -25.46 7.96
N GLY A 237 -9.90 -25.36 9.02
CA GLY A 237 -10.80 -26.45 9.45
C GLY A 237 -11.88 -26.80 8.43
N LYS A 238 -12.34 -25.81 7.64
CA LYS A 238 -13.35 -26.01 6.59
C LYS A 238 -12.77 -26.56 5.28
N ARG A 239 -11.47 -26.34 5.02
CA ARG A 239 -10.78 -26.84 3.82
C ARG A 239 -10.31 -28.31 3.94
N LYS A 240 -10.44 -28.90 5.12
CA LYS A 240 -10.22 -30.34 5.38
C LYS A 240 -11.47 -31.13 5.13
#